data_877c396e9c241c0bf349126076c0bf60
#
_entry.id   877c396e9c241c0bf349126076c0bf60
#
_cell.length_a   1.000
_cell.length_b   1.000
_cell.length_c   1.000
_cell.angle_alpha   90.00
_cell.angle_beta   90.00
_cell.angle_gamma   90.00
#
_symmetry.space_group_name_H-M   'P 1'
#
loop_
_entity.id
_entity.type
_entity.pdbx_description
1 polymer ?
#
loop_
_entity_poly.entity_id
_entity_poly.type
_entity_poly.pdbx_seq_one_letter_code
_entity_poly.pdbx_strand_id
1 'polypeptide(L)'
;MERTVAVQQLDAEGQVKRYVVAWLVGLSGNTRGESYPVRMGRNVLGRDRRSDIVINDDQASSHHADLVFRPEERRFILMDHNSTNGTYVNETEIEPRRDLLTRDVIRVGSHKFLFVPLCSDGSMWDSEGVLK
;
A
#
# COMPACT_ATOMS: atom_id res chain seq x y z
N MET A 1 8.29 -8.19 -25.54
CA MET A 1 8.96 -8.09 -24.26
C MET A 1 8.27 -8.92 -23.21
N GLU A 2 9.00 -9.78 -22.59
CA GLU A 2 8.44 -10.66 -21.59
C GLU A 2 8.19 -9.95 -20.28
N ARG A 3 7.05 -10.23 -19.70
CA ARG A 3 6.73 -9.74 -18.39
C ARG A 3 6.97 -10.85 -17.39
N THR A 4 7.79 -10.58 -16.41
CA THR A 4 8.14 -11.61 -15.44
C THR A 4 7.25 -11.62 -14.22
N VAL A 5 6.31 -10.68 -14.15
CA VAL A 5 5.53 -10.50 -12.94
C VAL A 5 4.03 -10.63 -13.15
N ALA A 6 3.59 -11.04 -14.28
CA ALA A 6 2.18 -11.07 -14.60
C ALA A 6 1.50 -12.26 -13.94
N VAL A 7 1.46 -12.26 -12.64
CA VAL A 7 0.86 -13.34 -11.89
C VAL A 7 -0.65 -13.32 -12.11
N GLN A 8 -1.15 -14.29 -12.86
CA GLN A 8 -2.54 -14.37 -13.24
C GLN A 8 -3.21 -15.59 -12.59
N GLN A 9 -2.83 -15.86 -11.36
CA GLN A 9 -3.45 -16.97 -10.64
C GLN A 9 -4.75 -16.51 -10.03
N LEU A 10 -5.70 -17.43 -9.93
CA LEU A 10 -7.01 -17.15 -9.37
C LEU A 10 -7.06 -17.66 -7.94
N ASP A 11 -7.80 -16.96 -7.11
CA ASP A 11 -8.07 -17.42 -5.76
C ASP A 11 -9.24 -18.41 -5.77
N ALA A 12 -9.68 -18.81 -4.57
CA ALA A 12 -10.73 -19.81 -4.44
C ALA A 12 -12.06 -19.34 -5.03
N GLU A 13 -12.26 -18.03 -5.12
CA GLU A 13 -13.49 -17.45 -5.65
C GLU A 13 -13.39 -17.11 -7.14
N GLY A 14 -12.30 -17.47 -7.81
CA GLY A 14 -12.12 -17.20 -9.23
C GLY A 14 -11.66 -15.79 -9.54
N GLN A 15 -11.27 -15.02 -8.54
CA GLN A 15 -10.73 -13.66 -8.73
C GLN A 15 -9.25 -13.75 -9.01
N VAL A 16 -8.71 -12.75 -9.72
CA VAL A 16 -7.27 -12.67 -9.92
C VAL A 16 -6.62 -12.46 -8.56
N LYS A 17 -5.71 -13.36 -8.21
CA LYS A 17 -5.06 -13.30 -6.92
C LYS A 17 -4.08 -12.13 -6.88
N ARG A 18 -4.20 -11.32 -5.84
CA ARG A 18 -3.33 -10.17 -5.62
C ARG A 18 -2.36 -10.52 -4.51
N TYR A 19 -1.12 -10.74 -4.87
CA TYR A 19 -0.08 -11.15 -3.93
C TYR A 19 0.33 -10.01 -3.04
N VAL A 20 0.70 -10.35 -1.79
CA VAL A 20 1.23 -9.36 -0.86
C VAL A 20 2.61 -8.93 -1.34
N VAL A 21 2.83 -7.61 -1.39
CA VAL A 21 4.10 -7.04 -1.82
C VAL A 21 4.74 -6.17 -0.73
N ALA A 22 3.97 -5.82 0.30
CA ALA A 22 4.47 -5.01 1.40
C ALA A 22 3.49 -5.08 2.56
N TRP A 23 3.86 -4.47 3.66
CA TRP A 23 2.95 -4.28 4.79
C TRP A 23 3.05 -2.85 5.28
N LEU A 24 1.94 -2.36 5.83
CA LEU A 24 1.94 -1.17 6.66
C LEU A 24 1.78 -1.65 8.10
N VAL A 25 2.69 -1.22 8.97
CA VAL A 25 2.64 -1.60 10.37
C VAL A 25 2.21 -0.38 11.17
N GLY A 26 1.14 -0.52 11.93
CA GLY A 26 0.62 0.58 12.73
C GLY A 26 1.57 0.99 13.82
N LEU A 27 1.75 2.30 13.96
CA LEU A 27 2.68 2.87 14.94
C LEU A 27 1.95 3.71 16.00
N SER A 28 0.64 3.89 15.88
CA SER A 28 -0.07 4.81 16.77
C SER A 28 -1.45 4.27 17.15
N GLY A 29 -1.92 4.68 18.32
CA GLY A 29 -3.26 4.38 18.77
C GLY A 29 -3.60 2.90 18.75
N ASN A 30 -4.81 2.60 18.33
CA ASN A 30 -5.32 1.23 18.29
C ASN A 30 -4.65 0.38 17.22
N THR A 31 -3.97 1.01 16.27
CA THR A 31 -3.30 0.26 15.20
C THR A 31 -1.89 -0.18 15.58
N ARG A 32 -1.41 0.25 16.72
CA ARG A 32 -0.02 -0.03 17.12
C ARG A 32 0.25 -1.52 17.14
N GLY A 33 1.23 -1.95 16.35
CA GLY A 33 1.62 -3.34 16.26
C GLY A 33 0.79 -4.18 15.30
N GLU A 34 -0.28 -3.60 14.74
CA GLU A 34 -1.08 -4.31 13.74
C GLU A 34 -0.43 -4.16 12.38
N SER A 35 -0.62 -5.16 11.53
CA SER A 35 -0.06 -5.12 10.18
C SER A 35 -1.20 -5.19 9.16
N TYR A 36 -1.02 -4.47 8.07
CA TYR A 36 -2.00 -4.37 7.01
C TYR A 36 -1.32 -4.71 5.69
N PRO A 37 -1.75 -5.75 4.98
CA PRO A 37 -1.07 -6.15 3.75
C PRO A 37 -1.30 -5.14 2.63
N VAL A 38 -0.25 -4.88 1.87
CA VAL A 38 -0.30 -4.12 0.63
C VAL A 38 -0.13 -5.15 -0.48
N ARG A 39 -1.01 -5.09 -1.47
CA ARG A 39 -1.04 -6.12 -2.51
C ARG A 39 -0.70 -5.53 -3.86
N MET A 40 -0.40 -6.41 -4.80
CA MET A 40 -0.16 -6.00 -6.20
C MET A 40 -1.23 -5.04 -6.67
N GLY A 41 -0.81 -4.02 -7.40
CA GLY A 41 -1.74 -3.04 -7.95
C GLY A 41 -2.12 -1.97 -6.96
N ARG A 42 -3.38 -1.57 -6.99
CA ARG A 42 -3.87 -0.43 -6.21
C ARG A 42 -4.45 -0.89 -4.87
N ASN A 43 -4.07 -0.20 -3.82
CA ASN A 43 -4.61 -0.39 -2.48
C ASN A 43 -5.19 0.94 -2.02
N VAL A 44 -6.47 0.94 -1.69
CA VAL A 44 -7.16 2.16 -1.25
C VAL A 44 -7.04 2.28 0.25
N LEU A 45 -6.60 3.44 0.70
CA LEU A 45 -6.54 3.79 2.13
C LEU A 45 -7.61 4.82 2.39
N GLY A 46 -8.45 4.59 3.39
CA GLY A 46 -9.46 5.55 3.69
C GLY A 46 -10.38 5.13 4.82
N ARG A 47 -11.31 6.03 5.16
CA ARG A 47 -12.24 5.78 6.24
C ARG A 47 -13.38 4.85 5.82
N ASP A 48 -13.68 4.79 4.52
CA ASP A 48 -14.73 3.90 4.02
C ASP A 48 -14.36 2.45 4.33
N ARG A 49 -15.35 1.70 4.83
CA ARG A 49 -15.12 0.33 5.25
C ARG A 49 -14.81 -0.60 4.07
N ARG A 50 -15.04 -0.16 2.84
CA ARG A 50 -14.68 -0.90 1.64
C ARG A 50 -13.24 -0.65 1.20
N SER A 51 -12.53 0.24 1.89
CA SER A 51 -11.12 0.48 1.60
C SER A 51 -10.31 -0.78 1.83
N ASP A 52 -9.22 -0.94 1.11
CA ASP A 52 -8.31 -2.07 1.32
C ASP A 52 -7.64 -1.97 2.69
N ILE A 53 -7.29 -0.76 3.08
CA ILE A 53 -6.76 -0.47 4.41
C ILE A 53 -7.68 0.57 5.02
N VAL A 54 -8.48 0.14 5.98
CA VAL A 54 -9.49 1.01 6.60
C VAL A 54 -8.82 1.81 7.71
N ILE A 55 -8.92 3.12 7.61
CA ILE A 55 -8.37 4.02 8.61
C ILE A 55 -9.52 4.65 9.36
N ASN A 56 -9.77 4.16 10.55
CA ASN A 56 -10.88 4.58 11.37
C ASN A 56 -10.52 5.87 12.13
N ASP A 57 -10.56 6.97 11.40
CA ASP A 57 -10.14 8.27 11.91
C ASP A 57 -11.03 9.32 11.24
N ASP A 58 -11.67 10.16 12.06
CA ASP A 58 -12.55 11.19 11.53
C ASP A 58 -11.82 12.17 10.61
N GLN A 59 -10.51 12.30 10.77
CA GLN A 59 -9.73 13.20 9.94
C GLN A 59 -9.31 12.56 8.61
N ALA A 60 -9.59 11.27 8.43
CA ALA A 60 -9.32 10.61 7.16
C ALA A 60 -10.52 10.79 6.25
N SER A 61 -10.25 11.04 4.97
CA SER A 61 -11.30 11.09 3.96
C SER A 61 -11.77 9.67 3.66
N SER A 62 -12.98 9.55 3.10
CA SER A 62 -13.53 8.24 2.77
C SER A 62 -12.59 7.45 1.85
N HIS A 63 -12.13 8.09 0.78
CA HIS A 63 -11.07 7.57 -0.06
C HIS A 63 -9.93 8.57 0.09
N HIS A 64 -8.97 8.25 0.93
CA HIS A 64 -7.96 9.22 1.32
C HIS A 64 -6.73 9.19 0.44
N ALA A 65 -6.22 8.01 0.16
CA ALA A 65 -5.00 7.87 -0.63
C ALA A 65 -5.00 6.51 -1.31
N ASP A 66 -4.13 6.37 -2.30
CA ASP A 66 -3.91 5.11 -2.98
C ASP A 66 -2.44 4.74 -2.86
N LEU A 67 -2.17 3.50 -2.52
CA LEU A 67 -0.83 2.96 -2.52
C LEU A 67 -0.76 1.96 -3.65
N VAL A 68 0.03 2.25 -4.66
CA VAL A 68 0.08 1.45 -5.89
C VAL A 68 1.45 0.84 -6.04
N PHE A 69 1.48 -0.48 -6.24
CA PHE A 69 2.72 -1.17 -6.58
C PHE A 69 2.77 -1.41 -8.07
N ARG A 70 3.86 -0.95 -8.70
CA ARG A 70 4.11 -1.14 -10.12
C ARG A 70 5.22 -2.17 -10.29
N PRO A 71 4.86 -3.42 -10.57
CA PRO A 71 5.86 -4.49 -10.57
C PRO A 71 6.93 -4.34 -11.64
N GLU A 72 6.59 -3.78 -12.80
CA GLU A 72 7.57 -3.61 -13.87
C GLU A 72 8.67 -2.64 -13.48
N GLU A 73 8.34 -1.67 -12.64
CA GLU A 73 9.30 -0.65 -12.19
C GLU A 73 9.79 -0.92 -10.78
N ARG A 74 9.20 -1.92 -10.12
CA ARG A 74 9.52 -2.27 -8.72
C ARG A 74 9.40 -1.06 -7.81
N ARG A 75 8.30 -0.29 -8.01
CA ARG A 75 8.08 0.95 -7.28
C ARG A 75 6.76 0.90 -6.53
N PHE A 76 6.78 1.49 -5.34
CA PHE A 76 5.58 1.74 -4.56
C PHE A 76 5.33 3.23 -4.62
N ILE A 77 4.13 3.62 -5.03
CA ILE A 77 3.78 5.03 -5.18
C ILE A 77 2.57 5.30 -4.30
N LEU A 78 2.71 6.30 -3.43
CA LEU A 78 1.61 6.76 -2.60
C LEU A 78 1.05 8.03 -3.22
N MET A 79 -0.27 8.07 -3.43
CA MET A 79 -0.93 9.19 -4.07
C MET A 79 -2.06 9.68 -3.19
N ASP A 80 -2.08 10.99 -2.91
CA ASP A 80 -3.19 11.57 -2.20
C ASP A 80 -4.42 11.63 -3.13
N HIS A 81 -5.58 11.25 -2.64
CA HIS A 81 -6.80 11.26 -3.43
C HIS A 81 -7.64 12.49 -3.06
N ASN A 82 -7.06 13.66 -3.30
CA ASN A 82 -7.73 14.93 -3.01
C ASN A 82 -8.32 14.96 -1.60
N SER A 83 -7.53 14.51 -0.63
CA SER A 83 -8.01 14.40 0.75
C SER A 83 -8.16 15.76 1.39
N THR A 84 -9.03 15.84 2.40
CA THR A 84 -9.28 17.10 3.10
C THR A 84 -8.07 17.55 3.90
N ASN A 85 -7.40 16.61 4.57
CA ASN A 85 -6.34 16.96 5.52
C ASN A 85 -4.94 16.59 5.06
N GLY A 86 -4.81 16.03 3.85
CA GLY A 86 -3.51 15.70 3.29
C GLY A 86 -2.99 14.34 3.69
N THR A 87 -2.00 13.87 2.97
CA THR A 87 -1.28 12.62 3.23
C THR A 87 0.18 12.98 3.42
N TYR A 88 0.82 12.38 4.41
CA TYR A 88 2.17 12.75 4.80
C TYR A 88 3.09 11.55 4.77
N VAL A 89 4.34 11.78 4.35
CA VAL A 89 5.40 10.77 4.45
C VAL A 89 6.55 11.43 5.20
N ASN A 90 6.93 10.81 6.32
CA ASN A 90 7.95 11.35 7.21
C ASN A 90 7.64 12.79 7.58
N GLU A 91 6.35 13.06 7.85
CA GLU A 91 5.80 14.34 8.28
C GLU A 91 5.92 15.46 7.23
N THR A 92 6.15 15.09 5.98
CA THR A 92 6.11 16.04 4.86
C THR A 92 4.91 15.70 4.00
N GLU A 93 4.07 16.69 3.73
CA GLU A 93 2.89 16.46 2.89
C GLU A 93 3.31 16.13 1.47
N ILE A 94 2.68 15.09 0.90
CA ILE A 94 2.97 14.70 -0.49
C ILE A 94 2.11 15.53 -1.43
N GLU A 95 2.64 15.81 -2.66
CA GLU A 95 1.92 16.63 -3.63
C GLU A 95 2.32 16.23 -5.03
N PRO A 96 1.47 15.54 -5.75
CA PRO A 96 0.30 14.77 -5.28
C PRO A 96 0.69 13.35 -4.94
N ARG A 97 1.92 12.95 -5.25
CA ARG A 97 2.36 11.57 -5.08
C ARG A 97 3.82 11.52 -4.68
N ARG A 98 4.21 10.38 -4.16
CA ARG A 98 5.58 10.16 -3.74
C ARG A 98 5.91 8.68 -3.79
N ASP A 99 7.10 8.35 -4.27
CA ASP A 99 7.61 6.99 -4.19
C ASP A 99 7.95 6.69 -2.73
N LEU A 100 7.58 5.48 -2.29
CA LEU A 100 7.88 5.05 -0.94
C LEU A 100 9.17 4.27 -0.91
N LEU A 101 9.95 4.51 0.14
CA LEU A 101 11.18 3.81 0.41
C LEU A 101 11.03 3.02 1.70
N THR A 102 11.90 2.03 1.87
CA THR A 102 11.90 1.19 3.07
C THR A 102 11.91 2.06 4.31
N ARG A 103 11.01 1.76 5.25
CA ARG A 103 10.89 2.39 6.56
C ARG A 103 10.37 3.82 6.50
N ASP A 104 9.80 4.24 5.38
CA ASP A 104 9.05 5.50 5.37
C ASP A 104 7.86 5.38 6.31
N VAL A 105 7.50 6.49 6.94
CA VAL A 105 6.35 6.55 7.84
C VAL A 105 5.26 7.36 7.16
N ILE A 106 4.13 6.70 6.91
CA ILE A 106 2.96 7.32 6.29
C ILE A 106 2.04 7.80 7.39
N ARG A 107 1.53 9.01 7.26
CA ARG A 107 0.53 9.52 8.20
C ARG A 107 -0.72 9.94 7.46
N VAL A 108 -1.87 9.44 7.93
CA VAL A 108 -3.20 9.81 7.46
C VAL A 108 -3.99 10.17 8.71
N GLY A 109 -4.43 11.43 8.79
CA GLY A 109 -5.05 11.91 10.03
C GLY A 109 -4.05 11.80 11.17
N SER A 110 -4.44 11.13 12.24
CA SER A 110 -3.56 10.91 13.38
C SER A 110 -2.91 9.53 13.35
N HIS A 111 -3.18 8.73 12.32
CA HIS A 111 -2.67 7.37 12.22
C HIS A 111 -1.35 7.33 11.47
N LYS A 112 -0.37 6.67 12.06
CA LYS A 112 0.97 6.53 11.46
C LYS A 112 1.26 5.06 11.18
N PHE A 113 1.88 4.81 10.04
CA PHE A 113 2.21 3.46 9.60
C PHE A 113 3.62 3.41 9.08
N LEU A 114 4.34 2.36 9.46
CA LEU A 114 5.67 2.09 8.92
C LEU A 114 5.52 1.28 7.64
N PHE A 115 6.18 1.70 6.59
CA PHE A 115 6.17 0.97 5.32
C PHE A 115 7.26 -0.09 5.33
N VAL A 116 6.86 -1.36 5.13
CA VAL A 116 7.78 -2.51 5.16
C VAL A 116 7.59 -3.30 3.86
N PRO A 117 8.44 -3.08 2.86
CA PRO A 117 8.28 -3.81 1.59
C PRO A 117 8.78 -5.23 1.69
N LEU A 118 8.05 -6.15 1.04
CA LEU A 118 8.51 -7.50 0.77
C LEU A 118 9.19 -7.54 -0.59
N CYS A 119 8.57 -6.90 -1.58
CA CYS A 119 9.09 -6.86 -2.94
C CYS A 119 9.94 -5.62 -3.14
N SER A 120 11.10 -5.80 -3.74
CA SER A 120 12.06 -4.73 -3.95
C SER A 120 12.98 -5.19 -5.06
N ASP A 121 14.14 -4.54 -5.20
CA ASP A 121 15.13 -4.96 -6.18
C ASP A 121 15.59 -6.40 -5.95
N GLY A 122 15.56 -6.86 -4.71
CA GLY A 122 16.08 -8.18 -4.36
C GLY A 122 15.04 -9.28 -4.32
N SER A 123 13.75 -8.95 -4.37
CA SER A 123 12.70 -9.95 -4.21
C SER A 123 11.48 -9.58 -5.03
N MET A 124 10.90 -10.56 -5.72
CA MET A 124 9.72 -10.34 -6.52
C MET A 124 9.01 -11.68 -6.75
N TRP A 125 7.69 -11.64 -6.83
CA TRP A 125 6.89 -12.79 -7.23
C TRP A 125 7.07 -13.02 -8.72
N ASP A 126 7.35 -14.27 -9.11
CA ASP A 126 7.47 -14.58 -10.54
C ASP A 126 6.11 -15.01 -11.11
N SER A 127 6.10 -15.37 -12.39
CA SER A 127 4.86 -15.69 -13.08
C SER A 127 4.22 -16.98 -12.56
N GLU A 128 4.96 -17.78 -11.80
CA GLU A 128 4.42 -19.02 -11.24
C GLU A 128 4.03 -18.84 -9.78
N GLY A 129 4.11 -17.63 -9.25
CA GLY A 129 3.74 -17.37 -7.88
C GLY A 129 4.81 -17.76 -6.88
N VAL A 130 6.06 -17.73 -7.29
CA VAL A 130 7.18 -18.04 -6.40
C VAL A 130 7.92 -16.74 -6.10
N LEU A 131 8.21 -16.53 -4.83
CA LEU A 131 8.97 -15.36 -4.40
C LEU A 131 10.46 -15.66 -4.54
N LYS A 132 11.14 -14.83 -5.29
CA LYS A 132 12.57 -15.01 -5.52
C LYS A 132 13.35 -13.78 -5.21
#